data_7839bdbec5eddcbfb21f6aee8140fdd1
#
_entry.id   7839bdbec5eddcbfb21f6aee8140fdd1
#
_cell.length_a   1.000
_cell.length_b   1.000
_cell.length_c   1.000
_cell.angle_alpha   90.00
_cell.angle_beta   90.00
_cell.angle_gamma   90.00
#
_symmetry.space_group_name_H-M   'P 1'
#
loop_
_entity.id
_entity.type
_entity.pdbx_description
1 polymer ?
#
loop_
_entity_poly.entity_id
_entity_poly.type
_entity_poly.pdbx_seq_one_letter_code
_entity_poly.pdbx_strand_id
1 'polypeptide(L)'
;DYLAVSSIDEAVELRHNNITMPILILGHTPKEQVSQLIKYHITQAVSCEAKALEYSEEAVKCGGILKIHIKVDTGMSRLGYLCDGDHFETGVAGICHGCSLPGLDAEGIFTHFAVSDEPGEDCKKYTEHRPVYACD
;
A
#
# COMPACT_ATOMS: atom_id res chain seq x y z
N ASP A 1 2.92 -0.94 -14.95
CA ASP A 1 1.49 -0.69 -14.80
C ASP A 1 0.87 -1.77 -13.92
N TYR A 2 -0.13 -1.40 -13.09
CA TYR A 2 -0.87 -2.29 -12.21
C TYR A 2 -2.36 -2.18 -12.47
N LEU A 3 -3.08 -3.29 -12.27
CA LEU A 3 -4.53 -3.25 -12.09
C LEU A 3 -4.81 -3.05 -10.60
N ALA A 4 -5.62 -2.05 -10.27
CA ALA A 4 -6.01 -1.77 -8.89
C ALA A 4 -7.42 -2.32 -8.63
N VAL A 5 -7.56 -3.10 -7.55
CA VAL A 5 -8.83 -3.69 -7.12
C VAL A 5 -9.08 -3.39 -5.64
N SER A 6 -10.30 -3.58 -5.18
CA SER A 6 -10.67 -3.30 -3.79
C SER A 6 -10.50 -4.49 -2.87
N SER A 7 -10.59 -5.73 -3.38
CA SER A 7 -10.61 -6.94 -2.58
C SER A 7 -9.82 -8.09 -3.20
N ILE A 8 -9.53 -9.09 -2.37
CA ILE A 8 -8.86 -10.32 -2.82
C ILE A 8 -9.76 -11.14 -3.77
N ASP A 9 -11.07 -11.11 -3.59
CA ASP A 9 -12.00 -11.86 -4.43
C ASP A 9 -11.95 -11.33 -5.87
N GLU A 10 -11.97 -10.00 -6.06
CA GLU A 10 -11.78 -9.38 -7.38
C GLU A 10 -10.43 -9.75 -8.00
N ALA A 11 -9.35 -9.70 -7.20
CA ALA A 11 -8.02 -10.05 -7.67
C ALA A 11 -7.93 -11.52 -8.13
N VAL A 12 -8.51 -12.44 -7.36
CA VAL A 12 -8.53 -13.88 -7.68
C VAL A 12 -9.40 -14.15 -8.91
N GLU A 13 -10.54 -13.47 -9.05
CA GLU A 13 -11.38 -13.56 -10.24
C GLU A 13 -10.62 -13.15 -11.50
N LEU A 14 -9.86 -12.06 -11.46
CA LEU A 14 -8.99 -11.65 -12.57
C LEU A 14 -7.96 -12.73 -12.90
N ARG A 15 -7.33 -13.35 -11.90
CA ARG A 15 -6.39 -14.47 -12.12
C ARG A 15 -7.05 -15.68 -12.77
N HIS A 16 -8.27 -16.04 -12.35
CA HIS A 16 -9.03 -17.12 -12.96
C HIS A 16 -9.43 -16.83 -14.41
N ASN A 17 -9.54 -15.54 -14.78
CA ASN A 17 -9.76 -15.11 -16.16
C ASN A 17 -8.45 -14.86 -16.94
N ASN A 18 -7.34 -15.47 -16.50
CA ASN A 18 -6.03 -15.44 -17.15
C ASN A 18 -5.41 -14.03 -17.28
N ILE A 19 -5.80 -13.10 -16.44
CA ILE A 19 -5.14 -11.80 -16.36
C ILE A 19 -3.80 -11.96 -15.65
N THR A 20 -2.70 -11.70 -16.37
CA THR A 20 -1.31 -11.88 -15.88
C THR A 20 -0.67 -10.58 -15.42
N MET A 21 -1.27 -9.43 -15.72
CA MET A 21 -0.77 -8.13 -15.26
C MET A 21 -0.63 -8.10 -13.73
N PRO A 22 0.32 -7.32 -13.19
CA PRO A 22 0.40 -7.08 -11.76
C PRO A 22 -0.93 -6.52 -11.21
N ILE A 23 -1.36 -7.04 -10.07
CA ILE A 23 -2.61 -6.63 -9.41
C ILE A 23 -2.27 -6.10 -8.03
N LEU A 24 -2.78 -4.91 -7.70
CA LEU A 24 -2.65 -4.25 -6.41
C LEU A 24 -4.02 -4.17 -5.73
N ILE A 25 -4.14 -4.73 -4.54
CA ILE A 25 -5.32 -4.54 -3.69
C ILE A 25 -5.13 -3.25 -2.90
N LEU A 26 -6.05 -2.30 -3.09
CA LEU A 26 -6.06 -1.01 -2.37
C LEU A 26 -6.74 -1.10 -1.01
N GLY A 27 -7.65 -2.07 -0.84
CA GLY A 27 -8.38 -2.32 0.39
C GLY A 27 -7.62 -3.19 1.39
N HIS A 28 -8.29 -3.52 2.47
CA HIS A 28 -7.77 -4.41 3.51
C HIS A 28 -8.02 -5.87 3.16
N THR A 29 -6.99 -6.70 3.30
CA THR A 29 -7.10 -8.17 3.23
C THR A 29 -6.90 -8.77 4.62
N PRO A 30 -7.78 -9.65 5.09
CA PRO A 30 -7.56 -10.40 6.34
C PRO A 30 -6.26 -11.21 6.29
N LYS A 31 -5.54 -11.26 7.42
CA LYS A 31 -4.24 -11.95 7.50
C LYS A 31 -4.31 -13.45 7.12
N GLU A 32 -5.44 -14.08 7.37
CA GLU A 32 -5.69 -15.48 7.03
C GLU A 32 -5.64 -15.75 5.53
N GLN A 33 -5.76 -14.70 4.72
CA GLN A 33 -5.72 -14.78 3.25
C GLN A 33 -4.35 -14.43 2.66
N VAL A 34 -3.33 -14.15 3.49
CA VAL A 34 -1.96 -13.86 3.01
C VAL A 34 -1.40 -14.98 2.14
N SER A 35 -1.66 -16.23 2.49
CA SER A 35 -1.26 -17.38 1.68
C SER A 35 -1.85 -17.35 0.26
N GLN A 36 -3.08 -16.83 0.11
CA GLN A 36 -3.70 -16.67 -1.21
C GLN A 36 -3.07 -15.52 -1.99
N LEU A 37 -2.75 -14.39 -1.33
CA LEU A 37 -2.04 -13.28 -1.97
C LEU A 37 -0.72 -13.75 -2.57
N ILE A 38 0.06 -14.51 -1.79
CA ILE A 38 1.34 -15.08 -2.24
C ILE A 38 1.12 -16.07 -3.39
N LYS A 39 0.18 -17.00 -3.24
CA LYS A 39 -0.14 -18.03 -4.25
C LYS A 39 -0.52 -17.43 -5.59
N TYR A 40 -1.33 -16.39 -5.61
CA TYR A 40 -1.84 -15.75 -6.82
C TYR A 40 -0.99 -14.58 -7.31
N HIS A 41 0.16 -14.33 -6.68
CA HIS A 41 1.05 -13.21 -7.01
C HIS A 41 0.29 -11.87 -7.05
N ILE A 42 -0.39 -11.56 -5.94
CA ILE A 42 -1.17 -10.34 -5.76
C ILE A 42 -0.42 -9.44 -4.78
N THR A 43 -0.24 -8.17 -5.14
CA THR A 43 0.41 -7.16 -4.30
C THR A 43 -0.63 -6.52 -3.38
N GLN A 44 -0.29 -6.32 -2.12
CA GLN A 44 -1.17 -5.76 -1.10
C GLN A 44 -0.74 -4.35 -0.69
N ALA A 45 -1.68 -3.40 -0.65
CA ALA A 45 -1.41 -2.09 -0.06
C ALA A 45 -1.32 -2.20 1.47
N VAL A 46 -0.30 -1.57 2.05
CA VAL A 46 -0.06 -1.51 3.50
C VAL A 46 -0.14 -0.07 3.96
N SER A 47 -1.05 0.21 4.88
CA SER A 47 -1.41 1.56 5.32
C SER A 47 -0.95 1.90 6.73
N CYS A 48 -0.41 0.94 7.49
CA CYS A 48 0.12 1.16 8.83
C CYS A 48 1.03 0.01 9.26
N GLU A 49 1.88 0.29 10.24
CA GLU A 49 2.87 -0.64 10.77
C GLU A 49 2.23 -1.92 11.34
N ALA A 50 1.11 -1.80 12.04
CA ALA A 50 0.40 -2.96 12.59
C ALA A 50 0.01 -3.98 11.50
N LYS A 51 -0.42 -3.49 10.32
CA LYS A 51 -0.73 -4.37 9.18
C LYS A 51 0.52 -4.95 8.53
N ALA A 52 1.61 -4.19 8.45
CA ALA A 52 2.89 -4.71 7.99
C ALA A 52 3.34 -5.89 8.87
N LEU A 53 3.25 -5.75 10.20
CA LEU A 53 3.60 -6.80 11.15
C LEU A 53 2.72 -8.05 10.97
N GLU A 54 1.38 -7.89 10.92
CA GLU A 54 0.45 -9.01 10.70
C GLU A 54 0.77 -9.77 9.41
N TYR A 55 1.01 -9.05 8.32
CA TYR A 55 1.31 -9.66 7.03
C TYR A 55 2.68 -10.33 6.98
N SER A 56 3.67 -9.72 7.63
CA SER A 56 5.01 -10.32 7.78
C SER A 56 4.95 -11.65 8.53
N GLU A 57 4.28 -11.69 9.69
CA GLU A 57 4.13 -12.91 10.47
C GLU A 57 3.48 -14.03 9.66
N GLU A 58 2.39 -13.74 8.93
CA GLU A 58 1.70 -14.75 8.13
C GLU A 58 2.51 -15.16 6.89
N ALA A 59 3.21 -14.24 6.23
CA ALA A 59 4.10 -14.57 5.11
C ALA A 59 5.23 -15.51 5.54
N VAL A 60 5.86 -15.23 6.68
CA VAL A 60 6.90 -16.10 7.26
C VAL A 60 6.34 -17.48 7.62
N LYS A 61 5.15 -17.56 8.25
CA LYS A 61 4.48 -18.83 8.56
C LYS A 61 4.19 -19.65 7.30
N CYS A 62 3.80 -18.97 6.22
CA CYS A 62 3.55 -19.61 4.91
C CYS A 62 4.84 -19.98 4.17
N GLY A 63 6.01 -19.54 4.63
CA GLY A 63 7.28 -19.75 3.96
C GLY A 63 7.39 -19.04 2.61
N GLY A 64 6.66 -17.92 2.43
CA GLY A 64 6.60 -17.16 1.20
C GLY A 64 6.97 -15.69 1.38
N ILE A 65 6.97 -14.94 0.28
CA ILE A 65 7.21 -13.49 0.26
C ILE A 65 5.97 -12.82 -0.30
N LEU A 66 5.40 -11.90 0.48
CA LEU A 66 4.27 -11.07 0.06
C LEU A 66 4.81 -9.76 -0.51
N LYS A 67 4.44 -9.45 -1.74
CA LYS A 67 4.70 -8.15 -2.35
C LYS A 67 3.76 -7.10 -1.79
N ILE A 68 4.30 -5.97 -1.40
CA ILE A 68 3.53 -4.87 -0.82
C ILE A 68 3.81 -3.53 -1.51
N HIS A 69 2.80 -2.67 -1.52
CA HIS A 69 2.96 -1.25 -1.77
C HIS A 69 2.61 -0.46 -0.51
N ILE A 70 3.48 0.44 -0.12
CA ILE A 70 3.24 1.33 1.00
C ILE A 70 2.25 2.41 0.57
N LYS A 71 1.19 2.57 1.34
CA LYS A 71 0.24 3.68 1.15
C LYS A 71 0.51 4.79 2.14
N VAL A 72 0.79 5.99 1.61
CA VAL A 72 1.01 7.20 2.40
C VAL A 72 -0.24 8.07 2.38
N ASP A 73 -0.63 8.60 3.52
CA ASP A 73 -1.67 9.62 3.61
C ASP A 73 -1.00 11.00 3.56
N THR A 74 -1.22 11.69 2.46
CA THR A 74 -0.71 13.05 2.21
C THR A 74 -1.79 14.11 2.41
N GLY A 75 -2.83 13.82 3.21
CA GLY A 75 -3.84 14.78 3.63
C GLY A 75 -5.27 14.44 3.26
N MET A 76 -5.53 13.27 2.64
CA MET A 76 -6.89 12.78 2.46
C MET A 76 -7.52 12.30 3.78
N SER A 77 -6.69 12.02 4.79
CA SER A 77 -7.09 11.62 6.15
C SER A 77 -8.01 10.38 6.16
N ARG A 78 -7.68 9.38 5.34
CA ARG A 78 -8.47 8.16 5.23
C ARG A 78 -7.69 6.90 5.56
N LEU A 79 -6.73 6.54 4.75
CA LEU A 79 -5.87 5.36 4.90
C LEU A 79 -4.46 5.71 4.45
N GLY A 80 -3.47 5.26 5.19
CA GLY A 80 -2.04 5.43 4.85
C GLY A 80 -1.21 5.77 6.07
N TYR A 81 0.09 5.58 5.95
CA TYR A 81 1.03 6.11 6.93
C TYR A 81 0.93 7.64 6.91
N LEU A 82 0.67 8.23 8.06
CA LEU A 82 0.56 9.68 8.18
C LEU A 82 1.96 10.28 8.13
N CYS A 83 2.24 11.02 7.07
CA CYS A 83 3.55 11.62 6.80
C CYS A 83 3.39 13.12 6.54
N ASP A 84 2.69 13.83 7.43
CA ASP A 84 2.52 15.28 7.35
C ASP A 84 2.90 15.96 8.67
N GLY A 85 3.37 17.23 8.59
CA GLY A 85 3.68 18.05 9.74
C GLY A 85 4.46 17.29 10.84
N ASP A 86 3.92 17.29 12.06
CA ASP A 86 4.55 16.68 13.24
C ASP A 86 4.62 15.15 13.18
N HIS A 87 3.90 14.52 12.24
CA HIS A 87 3.86 13.06 12.11
C HIS A 87 4.86 12.52 11.08
N PHE A 88 5.56 13.41 10.37
CA PHE A 88 6.45 13.01 9.28
C PHE A 88 7.51 11.99 9.70
N GLU A 89 8.30 12.31 10.72
CA GLU A 89 9.39 11.42 11.17
C GLU A 89 8.87 10.08 11.69
N THR A 90 7.75 10.10 12.42
CA THR A 90 7.12 8.87 12.93
C THR A 90 6.57 8.02 11.79
N GLY A 91 5.94 8.66 10.80
CA GLY A 91 5.42 7.98 9.62
C GLY A 91 6.54 7.33 8.79
N VAL A 92 7.62 8.07 8.53
CA VAL A 92 8.79 7.56 7.82
C VAL A 92 9.45 6.39 8.58
N ALA A 93 9.63 6.52 9.90
CA ALA A 93 10.19 5.44 10.72
C ALA A 93 9.32 4.17 10.63
N GLY A 94 7.99 4.29 10.70
CA GLY A 94 7.06 3.17 10.55
C GLY A 94 7.11 2.54 9.15
N ILE A 95 7.28 3.34 8.10
CA ILE A 95 7.48 2.84 6.73
C ILE A 95 8.78 2.06 6.63
N CYS A 96 9.90 2.64 7.07
CA CYS A 96 11.21 1.98 7.04
C CYS A 96 11.18 0.65 7.82
N HIS A 97 10.56 0.64 8.99
CA HIS A 97 10.39 -0.60 9.75
C HIS A 97 9.55 -1.61 8.97
N GLY A 98 8.39 -1.22 8.44
CA GLY A 98 7.53 -2.09 7.65
C GLY A 98 8.23 -2.70 6.43
N CYS A 99 9.05 -1.90 5.73
CA CYS A 99 9.84 -2.37 4.59
C CYS A 99 10.97 -3.34 4.98
N SER A 100 11.44 -3.32 6.24
CA SER A 100 12.50 -4.19 6.73
C SER A 100 12.01 -5.53 7.28
N LEU A 101 10.70 -5.71 7.40
CA LEU A 101 10.11 -6.91 7.99
C LEU A 101 10.32 -8.16 7.11
N PRO A 102 10.63 -9.32 7.71
CA PRO A 102 10.83 -10.56 6.98
C PRO A 102 9.53 -11.01 6.29
N GLY A 103 9.66 -11.65 5.13
CA GLY A 103 8.52 -12.14 4.37
C GLY A 103 7.74 -11.07 3.60
N LEU A 104 8.16 -9.80 3.65
CA LEU A 104 7.61 -8.72 2.84
C LEU A 104 8.62 -8.25 1.79
N ASP A 105 8.13 -7.90 0.61
CA ASP A 105 8.87 -7.27 -0.48
C ASP A 105 8.17 -5.95 -0.85
N ALA A 106 8.72 -4.83 -0.39
CA ALA A 106 8.18 -3.50 -0.63
C ALA A 106 8.63 -3.00 -2.01
N GLU A 107 7.81 -3.21 -3.04
CA GLU A 107 8.13 -2.87 -4.42
C GLU A 107 7.57 -1.51 -4.90
N GLY A 108 6.82 -0.81 -4.04
CA GLY A 108 6.25 0.48 -4.40
C GLY A 108 5.68 1.28 -3.24
N ILE A 109 5.49 2.56 -3.51
CA ILE A 109 4.86 3.52 -2.62
C ILE A 109 3.87 4.37 -3.42
N PHE A 110 2.73 4.70 -2.84
CA PHE A 110 1.74 5.53 -3.49
C PHE A 110 0.91 6.34 -2.50
N THR A 111 0.28 7.38 -2.99
CA THR A 111 -0.71 8.17 -2.26
C THR A 111 -1.96 8.38 -3.10
N HIS A 112 -3.02 8.86 -2.47
CA HIS A 112 -4.24 9.33 -3.10
C HIS A 112 -4.45 10.78 -2.74
N PHE A 113 -4.40 11.66 -3.73
CA PHE A 113 -4.56 13.10 -3.53
C PHE A 113 -6.01 13.44 -3.17
N ALA A 114 -6.17 14.36 -2.22
CA ALA A 114 -7.49 14.72 -1.71
C ALA A 114 -8.34 15.54 -2.70
N VAL A 115 -7.69 16.36 -3.53
CA VAL A 115 -8.34 17.39 -4.37
C VAL A 115 -7.74 17.50 -5.77
N SER A 116 -7.20 16.41 -6.32
CA SER A 116 -6.50 16.43 -7.62
C SER A 116 -7.42 16.71 -8.82
N ASP A 117 -8.71 16.48 -8.66
CA ASP A 117 -9.75 16.60 -9.68
C ASP A 117 -10.56 17.91 -9.57
N GLU A 118 -10.31 18.73 -8.53
CA GLU A 118 -11.00 20.00 -8.37
C GLU A 118 -10.28 21.14 -9.10
N PRO A 119 -10.98 21.91 -9.96
CA PRO A 119 -10.42 23.06 -10.62
C PRO A 119 -10.34 24.25 -9.66
N GLY A 120 -9.15 24.65 -9.26
CA GLY A 120 -8.96 25.83 -8.43
C GLY A 120 -7.49 26.07 -8.08
N GLU A 121 -7.10 27.35 -7.92
CA GLU A 121 -5.71 27.68 -7.53
C GLU A 121 -5.38 27.20 -6.12
N ASP A 122 -6.35 27.21 -5.21
CA ASP A 122 -6.16 26.72 -3.84
C ASP A 122 -5.98 25.20 -3.81
N CYS A 123 -6.71 24.47 -4.68
CA CYS A 123 -6.56 23.02 -4.83
C CYS A 123 -5.21 22.64 -5.44
N LYS A 124 -4.72 23.43 -6.42
CA LYS A 124 -3.37 23.28 -6.96
C LYS A 124 -2.31 23.49 -5.89
N LYS A 125 -2.39 24.57 -5.13
CA LYS A 125 -1.47 24.85 -4.01
C LYS A 125 -1.49 23.72 -2.98
N TYR A 126 -2.66 23.18 -2.65
CA TYR A 126 -2.79 22.06 -1.73
C TYR A 126 -2.08 20.81 -2.22
N THR A 127 -2.17 20.52 -3.51
CA THR A 127 -1.50 19.37 -4.15
C THR A 127 0.01 19.62 -4.33
N GLU A 128 0.43 20.83 -4.71
CA GLU A 128 1.83 21.19 -4.98
C GLU A 128 2.67 21.36 -3.70
N HIS A 129 2.07 21.79 -2.59
CA HIS A 129 2.79 22.05 -1.33
C HIS A 129 2.94 20.82 -0.42
N ARG A 130 2.50 19.66 -0.84
CA ARG A 130 2.76 18.41 -0.14
C ARG A 130 3.81 17.61 -0.88
N PRO A 131 5.08 17.77 -0.50
CA PRO A 131 6.16 17.06 -1.17
C PRO A 131 5.97 15.56 -0.97
N VAL A 132 5.81 14.83 -2.07
CA VAL A 132 6.02 13.39 -2.08
C VAL A 132 7.53 13.22 -2.07
N TYR A 133 8.09 12.95 -0.92
CA TYR A 133 9.53 12.67 -0.82
C TYR A 133 9.80 11.32 -1.47
N ALA A 134 10.59 11.34 -2.54
CA ALA A 134 11.19 10.12 -3.04
C ALA A 134 12.25 9.68 -2.04
N CYS A 135 12.17 8.47 -1.56
CA CYS A 135 13.29 7.84 -0.87
C CYS A 135 14.29 7.43 -1.96
N ASP A 136 15.49 8.02 -1.92
CA ASP A 136 16.63 7.55 -2.70
C ASP A 136 17.14 6.20 -2.15
#